data_941117b84eda52d819549804ca4125b3
#
_entry.id   941117b84eda52d819549804ca4125b3
#
_cell.length_a   1.000
_cell.length_b   1.000
_cell.length_c   1.000
_cell.angle_alpha   90.00
_cell.angle_beta   90.00
_cell.angle_gamma   90.00
#
_symmetry.space_group_name_H-M   'P 1'
#
loop_
_entity.id
_entity.type
_entity.pdbx_description
1 polymer ?
#
loop_
_entity_poly.entity_id
_entity_poly.type
_entity_poly.pdbx_seq_one_letter_code
_entity_poly.pdbx_strand_id
1 'polypeptide(L)'
;MWDVKKVKAAGLDSRISFAKEDCTALTFPDKRFDAITVAFGVRNFEDLDKGLREMHRVLKDNGKLVILELSEPDWFPMKQLYAVYSKIVIPTLGKLLSKDRSAYTYLPQSIKAFPQGEIMTDIIRKAGFNQVSFKRLTLGICTLYLATK
;
A
#
# COMPACT_ATOMS: atom_id res chain seq x y z
N MET A 1 12.24 -4.96 -14.53
CA MET A 1 13.58 -5.51 -14.88
C MET A 1 14.76 -4.71 -14.29
N TRP A 2 14.52 -3.53 -13.72
CA TRP A 2 15.57 -2.70 -13.08
C TRP A 2 16.01 -3.25 -11.73
N ASP A 3 15.11 -3.83 -10.97
CA ASP A 3 15.38 -4.35 -9.62
C ASP A 3 16.24 -5.62 -9.62
N VAL A 4 16.07 -6.51 -10.59
CA VAL A 4 16.88 -7.74 -10.71
C VAL A 4 18.36 -7.40 -10.91
N LYS A 5 18.68 -6.38 -11.72
CA LYS A 5 20.07 -5.94 -11.95
C LYS A 5 20.70 -5.37 -10.67
N LYS A 6 19.92 -4.60 -9.89
CA LYS A 6 20.38 -4.04 -8.61
C LYS A 6 20.63 -5.13 -7.57
N VAL A 7 19.74 -6.11 -7.46
CA VAL A 7 19.90 -7.24 -6.53
C VAL A 7 21.15 -8.03 -6.85
N LYS A 8 21.39 -8.33 -8.13
CA LYS A 8 22.60 -9.03 -8.58
C LYS A 8 23.86 -8.22 -8.33
N ALA A 9 23.86 -6.93 -8.64
CA ALA A 9 24.98 -6.02 -8.38
C ALA A 9 25.32 -5.89 -6.88
N ALA A 10 24.32 -6.06 -6.01
CA ALA A 10 24.48 -6.05 -4.56
C ALA A 10 24.85 -7.43 -3.97
N GLY A 11 24.99 -8.50 -4.77
CA GLY A 11 25.26 -9.86 -4.31
C GLY A 11 24.14 -10.49 -3.48
N LEU A 12 22.89 -10.07 -3.72
CA LEU A 12 21.72 -10.50 -2.95
C LEU A 12 20.82 -11.50 -3.71
N ASP A 13 21.25 -11.97 -4.86
CA ASP A 13 20.50 -12.88 -5.74
C ASP A 13 20.20 -14.24 -5.10
N SER A 14 21.01 -14.70 -4.15
CA SER A 14 20.74 -15.91 -3.36
C SER A 14 19.67 -15.71 -2.27
N ARG A 15 19.33 -14.45 -1.92
CA ARG A 15 18.41 -14.10 -0.83
C ARG A 15 17.11 -13.47 -1.30
N ILE A 16 17.11 -12.89 -2.51
CA ILE A 16 15.95 -12.17 -3.07
C ILE A 16 15.56 -12.83 -4.38
N SER A 17 14.31 -13.24 -4.46
CA SER A 17 13.68 -13.77 -5.68
C SER A 17 12.54 -12.85 -6.11
N PHE A 18 12.29 -12.78 -7.42
CA PHE A 18 11.19 -12.01 -8.01
C PHE A 18 10.18 -12.97 -8.62
N ALA A 19 8.90 -12.76 -8.31
CA ALA A 19 7.80 -13.46 -8.93
C ALA A 19 6.77 -12.43 -9.41
N LYS A 20 6.09 -12.74 -10.50
CA LYS A 20 4.94 -11.95 -10.98
C LYS A 20 3.69 -12.70 -10.53
N GLU A 21 2.96 -12.09 -9.60
CA GLU A 21 1.79 -12.70 -8.97
C GLU A 21 0.55 -11.81 -9.12
N ASP A 22 -0.61 -12.44 -9.14
CA ASP A 22 -1.88 -11.75 -8.94
C ASP A 22 -2.17 -11.70 -7.45
N CYS A 23 -2.30 -10.50 -6.88
CA CYS A 23 -2.57 -10.33 -5.46
C CYS A 23 -3.90 -10.95 -5.01
N THR A 24 -4.83 -11.20 -5.94
CA THR A 24 -6.13 -11.83 -5.66
C THR A 24 -6.11 -13.37 -5.83
N ALA A 25 -5.00 -13.93 -6.31
CA ALA A 25 -4.83 -15.37 -6.53
C ALA A 25 -3.34 -15.75 -6.50
N LEU A 26 -2.72 -15.60 -5.31
CA LEU A 26 -1.31 -15.90 -5.12
C LEU A 26 -1.02 -17.40 -5.35
N THR A 27 0.02 -17.72 -6.11
CA THR A 27 0.41 -19.11 -6.40
C THR A 27 1.17 -19.79 -5.24
N PHE A 28 1.47 -19.04 -4.17
CA PHE A 28 2.16 -19.56 -3.00
C PHE A 28 1.26 -20.46 -2.13
N PRO A 29 1.83 -21.50 -1.52
CA PRO A 29 1.09 -22.35 -0.59
C PRO A 29 0.71 -21.56 0.70
N ASP A 30 -0.27 -22.11 1.42
CA ASP A 30 -0.68 -21.58 2.73
C ASP A 30 0.50 -21.54 3.70
N LYS A 31 0.48 -20.56 4.61
CA LYS A 31 1.45 -20.46 5.71
C LYS A 31 2.91 -20.45 5.23
N ARG A 32 3.19 -19.80 4.13
CA ARG A 32 4.53 -19.73 3.53
C ARG A 32 5.43 -18.66 4.15
N PHE A 33 4.87 -17.48 4.45
CA PHE A 33 5.65 -16.30 4.80
C PHE A 33 5.53 -15.93 6.28
N ASP A 34 6.61 -15.46 6.87
CA ASP A 34 6.65 -14.94 8.24
C ASP A 34 6.11 -13.51 8.31
N ALA A 35 6.29 -12.74 7.25
CA ALA A 35 5.79 -11.38 7.13
C ALA A 35 5.50 -11.02 5.66
N ILE A 36 4.53 -10.13 5.47
CA ILE A 36 4.22 -9.47 4.19
C ILE A 36 4.30 -7.97 4.40
N THR A 37 4.97 -7.28 3.48
CA THR A 37 5.01 -5.82 3.45
C THR A 37 4.51 -5.31 2.12
N VAL A 38 3.61 -4.34 2.14
CA VAL A 38 3.10 -3.67 0.93
C VAL A 38 3.29 -2.16 1.09
N ALA A 39 3.99 -1.54 0.15
CA ALA A 39 4.18 -0.10 0.15
C ALA A 39 3.57 0.51 -1.12
N PHE A 40 2.61 1.42 -0.95
CA PHE A 40 1.96 2.22 -1.99
C PHE A 40 1.31 1.40 -3.11
N GLY A 41 0.84 0.19 -2.81
CA GLY A 41 0.28 -0.74 -3.78
C GLY A 41 -1.15 -1.16 -3.52
N VAL A 42 -1.58 -1.20 -2.25
CA VAL A 42 -2.88 -1.78 -1.85
C VAL A 42 -4.06 -1.01 -2.44
N ARG A 43 -3.96 0.31 -2.61
CA ARG A 43 -5.00 1.14 -3.22
C ARG A 43 -5.29 0.80 -4.69
N ASN A 44 -4.37 0.07 -5.35
CA ASN A 44 -4.51 -0.35 -6.75
C ASN A 44 -5.05 -1.78 -6.89
N PHE A 45 -5.41 -2.44 -5.79
CA PHE A 45 -6.01 -3.76 -5.86
C PHE A 45 -7.41 -3.66 -6.48
N GLU A 46 -7.69 -4.51 -7.47
CA GLU A 46 -9.00 -4.61 -8.09
C GLU A 46 -10.07 -5.09 -7.08
N ASP A 47 -9.67 -6.05 -6.23
CA ASP A 47 -10.48 -6.57 -5.12
C ASP A 47 -9.62 -6.58 -3.84
N LEU A 48 -9.85 -5.55 -3.01
CA LEU A 48 -9.10 -5.36 -1.77
C LEU A 48 -9.34 -6.49 -0.77
N ASP A 49 -10.60 -6.92 -0.61
CA ASP A 49 -10.96 -7.99 0.33
C ASP A 49 -10.30 -9.31 -0.05
N LYS A 50 -10.35 -9.66 -1.33
CA LYS A 50 -9.74 -10.87 -1.85
C LYS A 50 -8.22 -10.85 -1.72
N GLY A 51 -7.59 -9.72 -2.05
CA GLY A 51 -6.15 -9.55 -1.89
C GLY A 51 -5.69 -9.70 -0.43
N LEU A 52 -6.41 -9.10 0.51
CA LEU A 52 -6.12 -9.24 1.94
C LEU A 52 -6.32 -10.68 2.44
N ARG A 53 -7.36 -11.39 1.97
CA ARG A 53 -7.58 -12.82 2.32
C ARG A 53 -6.46 -13.71 1.77
N GLU A 54 -5.98 -13.44 0.57
CA GLU A 54 -4.82 -14.17 0.00
C GLU A 54 -3.55 -13.91 0.81
N MET A 55 -3.29 -12.66 1.21
CA MET A 55 -2.18 -12.34 2.11
C MET A 55 -2.32 -13.07 3.46
N HIS A 56 -3.53 -13.11 4.01
CA HIS A 56 -3.81 -13.86 5.24
C HIS A 56 -3.55 -15.35 5.03
N ARG A 57 -3.99 -15.96 3.91
CA ARG A 57 -3.78 -17.38 3.61
C ARG A 57 -2.31 -17.75 3.59
N VAL A 58 -1.50 -17.00 2.86
CA VAL A 58 -0.08 -17.31 2.67
C VAL A 58 0.83 -16.93 3.85
N LEU A 59 0.35 -16.12 4.79
CA LEU A 59 1.06 -15.85 6.05
C LEU A 59 0.99 -17.05 6.98
N LYS A 60 2.08 -17.33 7.70
CA LYS A 60 2.12 -18.27 8.82
C LYS A 60 1.26 -17.78 9.98
N ASP A 61 0.92 -18.67 10.89
CA ASP A 61 0.28 -18.32 12.15
C ASP A 61 1.20 -17.35 12.93
N ASN A 62 0.62 -16.28 13.48
CA ASN A 62 1.33 -15.14 14.07
C ASN A 62 2.19 -14.32 13.09
N GLY A 63 2.10 -14.58 11.79
CA GLY A 63 2.75 -13.79 10.74
C GLY A 63 2.26 -12.34 10.72
N LYS A 64 3.12 -11.43 10.27
CA LYS A 64 2.85 -9.99 10.31
C LYS A 64 2.51 -9.44 8.93
N LEU A 65 1.46 -8.64 8.87
CA LEU A 65 1.12 -7.82 7.71
C LEU A 65 1.46 -6.36 8.01
N VAL A 66 2.23 -5.74 7.14
CA VAL A 66 2.60 -4.32 7.22
C VAL A 66 2.18 -3.64 5.91
N ILE A 67 1.28 -2.67 5.99
CA ILE A 67 0.85 -1.89 4.84
C ILE A 67 1.22 -0.43 5.06
N LEU A 68 2.00 0.14 4.16
CA LEU A 68 2.24 1.58 4.09
C LEU A 68 1.51 2.14 2.87
N GLU A 69 0.58 3.06 3.08
CA GLU A 69 -0.20 3.62 1.98
C GLU A 69 -0.37 5.13 2.13
N LEU A 70 -0.56 5.82 1.00
CA LEU A 70 -0.87 7.24 0.97
C LEU A 70 -2.26 7.48 1.57
N SER A 71 -2.39 8.58 2.30
CA SER A 71 -3.63 8.98 2.94
C SER A 71 -3.82 10.49 2.89
N GLU A 72 -5.02 10.95 3.22
CA GLU A 72 -5.31 12.37 3.37
C GLU A 72 -5.24 12.77 4.85
N PRO A 73 -4.57 13.88 5.20
CA PRO A 73 -4.65 14.43 6.54
C PRO A 73 -6.09 14.73 6.95
N ASP A 74 -6.47 14.39 8.17
CA ASP A 74 -7.83 14.61 8.70
C ASP A 74 -7.93 15.75 9.73
N TRP A 75 -6.81 16.35 10.13
CA TRP A 75 -6.74 17.40 11.12
C TRP A 75 -6.44 18.81 10.55
N PHE A 76 -6.93 19.85 11.23
CA PHE A 76 -6.67 21.25 10.88
C PHE A 76 -5.26 21.67 11.36
N PRO A 77 -4.46 22.44 10.56
CA PRO A 77 -4.76 22.97 9.21
C PRO A 77 -4.30 22.06 8.05
N MET A 78 -3.69 20.91 8.35
CA MET A 78 -3.07 20.04 7.32
C MET A 78 -4.06 19.56 6.26
N LYS A 79 -5.30 19.28 6.64
CA LYS A 79 -6.36 18.90 5.68
C LYS A 79 -6.56 19.97 4.61
N GLN A 80 -6.61 21.24 5.00
CA GLN A 80 -6.81 22.37 4.08
C GLN A 80 -5.58 22.60 3.20
N LEU A 81 -4.40 22.58 3.81
CA LEU A 81 -3.13 22.72 3.08
C LEU A 81 -2.94 21.59 2.05
N TYR A 82 -3.23 20.36 2.43
CA TYR A 82 -3.16 19.21 1.53
C TYR A 82 -4.20 19.31 0.41
N ALA A 83 -5.42 19.77 0.70
CA ALA A 83 -6.46 19.97 -0.31
C ALA A 83 -6.05 21.00 -1.37
N VAL A 84 -5.42 22.09 -0.98
CA VAL A 84 -4.86 23.10 -1.90
C VAL A 84 -3.69 22.50 -2.70
N TYR A 85 -2.75 21.83 -2.01
CA TYR A 85 -1.61 21.17 -2.64
C TYR A 85 -2.04 20.13 -3.68
N SER A 86 -2.98 19.25 -3.34
CA SER A 86 -3.44 18.18 -4.24
C SER A 86 -4.22 18.69 -5.45
N LYS A 87 -4.97 19.81 -5.29
CA LYS A 87 -5.78 20.40 -6.36
C LYS A 87 -5.00 21.33 -7.30
N ILE A 88 -3.98 22.00 -6.80
CA ILE A 88 -3.26 23.04 -7.54
C ILE A 88 -1.83 22.61 -7.88
N VAL A 89 -1.06 22.20 -6.86
CA VAL A 89 0.39 21.95 -7.04
C VAL A 89 0.61 20.67 -7.85
N ILE A 90 -0.04 19.57 -7.48
CA ILE A 90 0.16 18.27 -8.15
C ILE A 90 -0.21 18.35 -9.66
N PRO A 91 -1.39 18.85 -10.06
CA PRO A 91 -1.73 18.96 -11.48
C PRO A 91 -0.84 19.93 -12.26
N THR A 92 -0.43 21.04 -11.61
CA THR A 92 0.42 22.06 -12.25
C THR A 92 1.82 21.51 -12.50
N LEU A 93 2.43 20.86 -11.53
CA LEU A 93 3.73 20.19 -11.69
C LEU A 93 3.64 19.03 -12.71
N GLY A 94 2.54 18.27 -12.69
CA GLY A 94 2.30 17.23 -13.68
C GLY A 94 2.25 17.74 -15.11
N LYS A 95 1.64 18.92 -15.33
CA LYS A 95 1.61 19.57 -16.65
C LYS A 95 2.98 20.08 -17.10
N LEU A 96 3.81 20.54 -16.17
CA LEU A 96 5.12 21.12 -16.48
C LEU A 96 6.23 20.08 -16.66
N LEU A 97 6.21 19.01 -15.86
CA LEU A 97 7.35 18.10 -15.72
C LEU A 97 7.14 16.72 -16.35
N SER A 98 5.90 16.32 -16.63
CA SER A 98 5.60 14.98 -17.13
C SER A 98 4.93 14.97 -18.48
N LYS A 99 5.38 14.03 -19.32
CA LYS A 99 4.70 13.67 -20.57
C LYS A 99 3.39 12.91 -20.34
N ASP A 100 3.24 12.26 -19.16
CA ASP A 100 2.05 11.51 -18.78
C ASP A 100 1.22 12.29 -17.75
N ARG A 101 0.21 12.98 -18.25
CA ARG A 101 -0.73 13.77 -17.45
C ARG A 101 -1.73 12.90 -16.67
N SER A 102 -1.95 11.68 -17.10
CA SER A 102 -2.96 10.77 -16.50
C SER A 102 -2.58 10.34 -15.09
N ALA A 103 -1.30 10.04 -14.87
CA ALA A 103 -0.77 9.62 -13.57
C ALA A 103 -0.99 10.66 -12.46
N TYR A 104 -0.83 11.94 -12.78
CA TYR A 104 -0.99 13.03 -11.79
C TYR A 104 -2.46 13.36 -11.47
N THR A 105 -3.39 12.96 -12.33
CA THR A 105 -4.83 13.06 -12.05
C THR A 105 -5.31 11.81 -11.28
N TYR A 106 -4.80 10.64 -11.63
CA TYR A 106 -5.14 9.37 -11.01
C TYR A 106 -4.73 9.31 -9.53
N LEU A 107 -3.52 9.80 -9.19
CA LEU A 107 -2.97 9.69 -7.85
C LEU A 107 -3.87 10.33 -6.76
N PRO A 108 -4.30 11.59 -6.84
CA PRO A 108 -5.20 12.16 -5.83
C PRO A 108 -6.56 11.46 -5.78
N GLN A 109 -7.08 11.02 -6.93
CA GLN A 109 -8.36 10.30 -6.99
C GLN A 109 -8.27 8.93 -6.31
N SER A 110 -7.21 8.16 -6.56
CA SER A 110 -7.01 6.85 -5.94
C SER A 110 -6.79 6.95 -4.42
N ILE A 111 -6.07 7.98 -3.94
CA ILE A 111 -5.91 8.23 -2.50
C ILE A 111 -7.24 8.53 -1.84
N LYS A 112 -8.06 9.39 -2.46
CA LYS A 112 -9.37 9.77 -1.93
C LYS A 112 -10.36 8.61 -1.92
N ALA A 113 -10.33 7.75 -2.93
CA ALA A 113 -11.23 6.59 -3.05
C ALA A 113 -10.85 5.43 -2.11
N PHE A 114 -9.58 5.36 -1.71
CA PHE A 114 -9.07 4.28 -0.85
C PHE A 114 -9.59 4.42 0.59
N PRO A 115 -10.08 3.34 1.23
CA PRO A 115 -10.50 3.36 2.63
C PRO A 115 -9.31 3.66 3.55
N GLN A 116 -9.49 4.56 4.53
CA GLN A 116 -8.41 5.04 5.37
C GLN A 116 -8.75 4.92 6.86
N GLY A 117 -7.71 4.86 7.71
CA GLY A 117 -7.85 4.85 9.16
C GLY A 117 -8.64 3.65 9.67
N GLU A 118 -9.66 3.90 10.49
CA GLU A 118 -10.50 2.85 11.10
C GLU A 118 -11.24 2.01 10.04
N ILE A 119 -11.71 2.63 8.95
CA ILE A 119 -12.39 1.89 7.87
C ILE A 119 -11.47 0.81 7.29
N MET A 120 -10.21 1.15 7.04
CA MET A 120 -9.23 0.19 6.52
C MET A 120 -8.88 -0.88 7.57
N THR A 121 -8.78 -0.52 8.86
CA THR A 121 -8.54 -1.52 9.92
C THR A 121 -9.69 -2.51 10.03
N ASP A 122 -10.93 -2.08 9.84
CA ASP A 122 -12.10 -2.96 9.85
C ASP A 122 -12.11 -3.92 8.65
N ILE A 123 -11.70 -3.45 7.48
CA ILE A 123 -11.53 -4.31 6.29
C ILE A 123 -10.45 -5.36 6.54
N ILE A 124 -9.31 -4.98 7.13
CA ILE A 124 -8.23 -5.90 7.48
C ILE A 124 -8.73 -6.95 8.50
N ARG A 125 -9.48 -6.54 9.54
CA ARG A 125 -10.09 -7.48 10.51
C ARG A 125 -11.04 -8.46 9.84
N LYS A 126 -11.90 -7.98 8.93
CA LYS A 126 -12.85 -8.84 8.16
C LYS A 126 -12.13 -9.86 7.27
N ALA A 127 -10.91 -9.56 6.82
CA ALA A 127 -10.08 -10.50 6.09
C ALA A 127 -9.46 -11.60 6.96
N GLY A 128 -9.65 -11.57 8.29
CA GLY A 128 -9.21 -12.58 9.24
C GLY A 128 -8.04 -12.17 10.15
N PHE A 129 -7.51 -10.96 9.99
CA PHE A 129 -6.38 -10.50 10.78
C PHE A 129 -6.80 -10.08 12.19
N ASN A 130 -5.92 -10.33 13.15
CA ASN A 130 -6.03 -9.94 14.56
C ASN A 130 -5.08 -8.76 14.88
N GLN A 131 -5.23 -8.13 16.04
CA GLN A 131 -4.36 -7.07 16.54
C GLN A 131 -4.08 -5.99 15.50
N VAL A 132 -5.14 -5.58 14.78
CA VAL A 132 -5.02 -4.56 13.73
C VAL A 132 -4.92 -3.18 14.35
N SER A 133 -3.89 -2.44 13.98
CA SER A 133 -3.65 -1.06 14.38
C SER A 133 -3.16 -0.22 13.20
N PHE A 134 -3.25 1.10 13.32
CA PHE A 134 -2.66 2.00 12.35
C PHE A 134 -1.98 3.19 13.02
N LYS A 135 -1.03 3.78 12.32
CA LYS A 135 -0.34 5.01 12.71
C LYS A 135 -0.23 5.95 11.51
N ARG A 136 -0.69 7.18 11.66
CA ARG A 136 -0.48 8.21 10.66
C ARG A 136 0.96 8.72 10.71
N LEU A 137 1.57 8.84 9.56
CA LEU A 137 2.94 9.31 9.36
C LEU A 137 2.92 10.58 8.51
N THR A 138 4.03 11.35 8.56
CA THR A 138 4.23 12.53 7.70
C THR A 138 3.01 13.47 7.75
N LEU A 139 2.61 13.85 8.97
CA LEU A 139 1.46 14.75 9.22
C LEU A 139 0.11 14.22 8.66
N GLY A 140 0.01 12.90 8.40
CA GLY A 140 -1.20 12.26 7.89
C GLY A 140 -1.21 12.01 6.38
N ILE A 141 -0.12 12.31 5.68
CA ILE A 141 0.01 12.06 4.23
C ILE A 141 0.23 10.56 3.93
N CYS A 142 0.76 9.81 4.91
CA CYS A 142 0.90 8.35 4.84
C CYS A 142 0.29 7.72 6.08
N THR A 143 -0.21 6.50 5.93
CA THR A 143 -0.69 5.68 7.05
C THR A 143 -0.02 4.31 7.00
N LEU A 144 0.52 3.91 8.14
CA LEU A 144 1.09 2.57 8.36
C LEU A 144 0.05 1.73 9.08
N TYR A 145 -0.33 0.60 8.52
CA TYR A 145 -1.20 -0.41 9.13
C TYR A 145 -0.36 -1.62 9.52
N LEU A 146 -0.62 -2.14 10.70
CA LEU A 146 0.03 -3.31 11.26
C LEU A 146 -1.04 -4.32 11.67
N ALA A 147 -0.89 -5.57 11.27
CA ALA A 147 -1.80 -6.63 11.63
C ALA A 147 -1.06 -7.96 11.87
N THR A 148 -1.69 -8.85 12.62
CA THR A 148 -1.19 -10.21 12.91
C THR A 148 -2.22 -11.22 12.43
N LYS A 149 -1.78 -12.31 11.81
CA LYS A 149 -2.63 -13.48 11.52
C LYS A 149 -2.94 -14.25 12.79
#